data_e6698acd2d5c065dd192d1887032f0c7
#
_entry.id   e6698acd2d5c065dd192d1887032f0c7
#
_cell.length_a   1.000
_cell.length_b   1.000
_cell.length_c   1.000
_cell.angle_alpha   90.00
_cell.angle_beta   90.00
_cell.angle_gamma   90.00
#
_symmetry.space_group_name_H-M   'P 1'
#
loop_
_entity.id
_entity.type
_entity.pdbx_description
1 polymer ?
#
loop_
_entity_poly.entity_id
_entity_poly.type
_entity_poly.pdbx_seq_one_letter_code
_entity_poly.pdbx_strand_id
1 'polypeptide(L)'
;TLPESANSFETSKQSLLKSIASERVINTGILNNYIVAQRLGNTTDIRKNTFEQIPNLTFNDLKNFHKKEFSQKPYIYCTVGDEENLRKESMEKLGEFQKLTLDQIFGY
;
A
#
# COMPACT_ATOMS: atom_id res chain seq x y z
N THR A 1 -11.47 5.94 11.05
CA THR A 1 -10.45 6.34 12.05
C THR A 1 -9.40 5.26 12.16
N LEU A 2 -8.12 5.64 12.15
CA LEU A 2 -7.03 4.71 12.44
C LEU A 2 -7.13 4.24 13.90
N PRO A 3 -7.13 2.92 14.17
CA PRO A 3 -7.05 2.43 15.53
C PRO A 3 -5.71 2.85 16.16
N GLU A 4 -5.75 3.50 17.30
CA GLU A 4 -4.56 4.00 17.98
C GLU A 4 -3.97 2.90 18.86
N SER A 5 -2.83 2.35 18.47
CA SER A 5 -2.04 1.44 19.28
C SER A 5 -0.56 1.80 19.16
N ALA A 6 -0.03 2.48 20.16
CA ALA A 6 1.40 2.83 20.23
C ALA A 6 2.29 1.59 20.19
N ASN A 7 1.89 0.52 20.87
CA ASN A 7 2.64 -0.73 20.88
C ASN A 7 2.69 -1.38 19.49
N SER A 8 1.56 -1.43 18.79
CA SER A 8 1.50 -1.96 17.41
C SER A 8 2.35 -1.14 16.45
N PHE A 9 2.38 0.18 16.61
CA PHE A 9 3.18 1.07 15.81
C PHE A 9 4.69 0.80 15.99
N GLU A 10 5.16 0.74 17.23
CA GLU A 10 6.57 0.45 17.52
C GLU A 10 6.97 -0.98 17.09
N THR A 11 6.10 -1.96 17.29
CA THR A 11 6.33 -3.32 16.80
C THR A 11 6.45 -3.37 15.28
N SER A 12 5.61 -2.61 14.56
CA SER A 12 5.66 -2.51 13.10
C SER A 12 6.95 -1.86 12.61
N LYS A 13 7.42 -0.79 13.27
CA LYS A 13 8.73 -0.15 12.99
C LYS A 13 9.86 -1.16 13.13
N GLN A 14 9.90 -1.88 14.25
CA GLN A 14 10.94 -2.89 14.51
C GLN A 14 10.90 -4.04 13.50
N SER A 15 9.71 -4.49 13.13
CA SER A 15 9.53 -5.55 12.13
C SER A 15 10.04 -5.11 10.77
N LEU A 16 9.73 -3.88 10.36
CA LEU A 16 10.18 -3.32 9.09
C LEU A 16 11.70 -3.14 9.04
N LEU A 17 12.31 -2.62 10.12
CA LEU A 17 13.77 -2.51 10.23
C LEU A 17 14.45 -3.88 10.13
N LYS A 18 13.93 -4.88 10.84
CA LYS A 18 14.45 -6.26 10.77
C LYS A 18 14.30 -6.86 9.37
N SER A 19 13.17 -6.63 8.72
CA SER A 19 12.93 -7.09 7.35
C SER A 19 13.98 -6.52 6.39
N ILE A 20 14.20 -5.19 6.42
CA ILE A 20 15.20 -4.54 5.57
C ILE A 20 16.61 -5.05 5.89
N ALA A 21 16.96 -5.19 7.17
CA ALA A 21 18.29 -5.63 7.59
C ALA A 21 18.59 -7.09 7.24
N SER A 22 17.58 -7.96 7.18
CA SER A 22 17.71 -9.38 6.84
C SER A 22 17.49 -9.69 5.37
N GLU A 23 17.01 -8.72 4.58
CA GLU A 23 16.74 -8.92 3.16
C GLU A 23 18.03 -9.14 2.38
N ARG A 24 18.16 -10.32 1.77
CA ARG A 24 19.28 -10.64 0.89
C ARG A 24 18.94 -10.32 -0.56
N VAL A 25 19.59 -9.31 -1.12
CA VAL A 25 19.43 -8.98 -2.53
C VAL A 25 20.32 -9.87 -3.37
N ILE A 26 19.72 -10.67 -4.23
CA ILE A 26 20.44 -11.46 -5.25
C ILE A 26 20.83 -10.56 -6.45
N ASN A 27 21.81 -10.97 -7.25
CA ASN A 27 22.38 -10.17 -8.34
C ASN A 27 21.34 -9.60 -9.32
N THR A 28 20.33 -10.39 -9.68
CA THR A 28 19.22 -9.91 -10.53
C THR A 28 18.36 -8.86 -9.86
N GLY A 29 18.21 -8.93 -8.53
CA GLY A 29 17.48 -7.95 -7.73
C GLY A 29 18.19 -6.61 -7.66
N ILE A 30 19.51 -6.56 -7.70
CA ILE A 30 20.28 -5.30 -7.66
C ILE A 30 19.91 -4.40 -8.84
N LEU A 31 19.90 -4.94 -10.04
CA LEU A 31 19.55 -4.18 -11.24
C LEU A 31 18.11 -3.69 -11.22
N ASN A 32 17.18 -4.54 -10.82
CA ASN A 32 15.77 -4.16 -10.70
C ASN A 32 15.57 -3.06 -9.66
N ASN A 33 16.19 -3.16 -8.49
CA ASN A 33 16.12 -2.14 -7.45
C ASN A 33 16.69 -0.81 -7.92
N TYR A 34 17.79 -0.83 -8.68
CA TYR A 34 18.36 0.37 -9.29
C TYR A 34 17.39 1.02 -10.28
N ILE A 35 16.80 0.25 -11.19
CA ILE A 35 15.84 0.75 -12.17
C ILE A 35 14.60 1.35 -11.48
N VAL A 36 14.07 0.68 -10.45
CA VAL A 36 12.94 1.20 -9.67
C VAL A 36 13.31 2.50 -8.96
N ALA A 37 14.46 2.57 -8.32
CA ALA A 37 14.94 3.78 -7.67
C ALA A 37 15.03 4.95 -8.67
N GLN A 38 15.62 4.73 -9.84
CA GLN A 38 15.71 5.74 -10.91
C GLN A 38 14.33 6.22 -11.38
N ARG A 39 13.38 5.31 -11.61
CA ARG A 39 12.01 5.66 -12.02
C ARG A 39 11.27 6.51 -10.99
N LEU A 40 11.58 6.33 -9.72
CA LEU A 40 11.04 7.11 -8.61
C LEU A 40 11.84 8.39 -8.30
N GLY A 41 12.84 8.72 -9.14
CA GLY A 41 13.68 9.92 -8.96
C GLY A 41 14.71 9.79 -7.84
N ASN A 42 14.97 8.58 -7.34
CA ASN A 42 15.97 8.35 -6.30
C ASN A 42 17.33 8.00 -6.92
N THR A 43 18.39 8.54 -6.35
CA THR A 43 19.79 8.27 -6.75
C THR A 43 20.45 7.16 -5.92
N THR A 44 19.76 6.70 -4.88
CA THR A 44 20.24 5.69 -3.93
C THR A 44 19.19 4.59 -3.74
N ASP A 45 19.59 3.50 -3.11
CA ASP A 45 18.66 2.42 -2.73
C ASP A 45 17.57 2.97 -1.79
N ILE A 46 16.31 2.78 -2.18
CA ILE A 46 15.14 3.26 -1.44
C ILE A 46 15.12 2.68 -0.02
N ARG A 47 15.60 1.43 0.16
CA ARG A 47 15.65 0.77 1.46
C ARG A 47 16.58 1.47 2.43
N LYS A 48 17.68 2.04 1.95
CA LYS A 48 18.61 2.83 2.78
C LYS A 48 17.87 4.02 3.39
N ASN A 49 17.21 4.82 2.56
CA ASN A 49 16.45 5.98 3.04
C ASN A 49 15.33 5.56 4.00
N THR A 50 14.62 4.47 3.69
CA THR A 50 13.55 3.93 4.54
C THR A 50 14.12 3.49 5.89
N PHE A 51 15.22 2.74 5.90
CA PHE A 51 15.87 2.28 7.11
C PHE A 51 16.34 3.43 8.02
N GLU A 52 16.88 4.48 7.44
CA GLU A 52 17.36 5.67 8.17
C GLU A 52 16.20 6.52 8.74
N GLN A 53 15.04 6.55 8.05
CA GLN A 53 13.89 7.38 8.44
C GLN A 53 12.95 6.69 9.43
N ILE A 54 12.76 5.38 9.35
CA ILE A 54 11.81 4.64 10.20
C ILE A 54 11.98 4.94 11.70
N PRO A 55 13.20 4.98 12.29
CA PRO A 55 13.37 5.25 13.71
C PRO A 55 12.77 6.60 14.15
N ASN A 56 12.80 7.59 13.27
CA ASN A 56 12.37 8.96 13.54
C ASN A 56 10.87 9.17 13.32
N LEU A 57 10.18 8.22 12.68
CA LEU A 57 8.74 8.32 12.44
C LEU A 57 7.95 8.23 13.74
N THR A 58 7.00 9.15 13.89
CA THR A 58 6.06 9.19 15.00
C THR A 58 4.68 8.70 14.57
N PHE A 59 3.85 8.33 15.54
CA PHE A 59 2.46 7.97 15.25
C PHE A 59 1.68 9.15 14.66
N ASN A 60 2.06 10.38 14.99
CA ASN A 60 1.44 11.58 14.41
C ASN A 60 1.75 11.74 12.92
N ASP A 61 2.95 11.37 12.47
CA ASP A 61 3.30 11.35 11.05
C ASP A 61 2.42 10.38 10.28
N LEU A 62 2.17 9.19 10.85
CA LEU A 62 1.25 8.20 10.28
C LEU A 62 -0.19 8.74 10.20
N LYS A 63 -0.69 9.43 11.24
CA LYS A 63 -2.01 10.07 11.22
C LYS A 63 -2.11 11.13 10.13
N ASN A 64 -1.12 12.00 10.03
CA ASN A 64 -1.09 13.05 9.04
C ASN A 64 -1.05 12.49 7.61
N PHE A 65 -0.24 11.48 7.38
CA PHE A 65 -0.18 10.76 6.11
C PHE A 65 -1.55 10.14 5.77
N HIS A 66 -2.15 9.40 6.70
CA HIS A 66 -3.47 8.81 6.49
C HIS A 66 -4.52 9.86 6.17
N LYS A 67 -4.55 10.98 6.92
CA LYS A 67 -5.50 12.07 6.69
C LYS A 67 -5.32 12.68 5.30
N LYS A 68 -4.08 12.91 4.88
CA LYS A 68 -3.75 13.53 3.60
C LYS A 68 -3.98 12.60 2.41
N GLU A 69 -3.56 11.34 2.53
CA GLU A 69 -3.47 10.45 1.39
C GLU A 69 -4.63 9.45 1.27
N PHE A 70 -5.38 9.22 2.35
CA PHE A 70 -6.45 8.23 2.37
C PHE A 70 -7.81 8.79 2.75
N SER A 71 -7.95 9.50 3.89
CA SER A 71 -9.26 9.75 4.48
C SER A 71 -10.17 10.69 3.69
N GLN A 72 -9.66 11.40 2.71
CA GLN A 72 -10.42 12.37 1.89
C GLN A 72 -10.40 12.05 0.39
N LYS A 73 -9.91 10.86 0.02
CA LYS A 73 -9.86 10.46 -1.39
C LYS A 73 -11.01 9.53 -1.73
N PRO A 74 -11.54 9.62 -2.96
CA PRO A 74 -12.51 8.65 -3.44
C PRO A 74 -11.86 7.28 -3.56
N TYR A 75 -12.61 6.23 -3.24
CA TYR A 75 -12.18 4.84 -3.37
C TYR A 75 -12.96 4.15 -4.48
N ILE A 76 -12.28 3.26 -5.19
CA ILE A 76 -12.91 2.31 -6.09
C ILE A 76 -12.92 0.97 -5.38
N TYR A 77 -14.12 0.41 -5.20
CA TYR A 77 -14.31 -0.92 -4.63
C TYR A 77 -14.40 -1.94 -5.77
N CYS A 78 -13.44 -2.86 -5.84
CA CYS A 78 -13.46 -3.96 -6.79
C CYS A 78 -13.88 -5.24 -6.08
N THR A 79 -14.90 -5.91 -6.59
CA THR A 79 -15.40 -7.17 -6.04
C THR A 79 -15.41 -8.22 -7.15
N VAL A 80 -14.87 -9.39 -6.84
CA VAL A 80 -14.95 -10.57 -7.70
C VAL A 80 -15.72 -11.64 -6.94
N GLY A 81 -16.75 -12.19 -7.54
CA GLY A 81 -17.57 -13.21 -6.90
C GLY A 81 -18.75 -13.62 -7.75
N ASP A 82 -19.51 -14.58 -7.23
CA ASP A 82 -20.75 -15.03 -7.86
C ASP A 82 -21.82 -13.96 -7.67
N GLU A 83 -22.43 -13.53 -8.78
CA GLU A 83 -23.43 -12.46 -8.81
C GLU A 83 -24.66 -12.76 -7.96
N GLU A 84 -25.05 -14.04 -7.85
CA GLU A 84 -26.21 -14.47 -7.06
C GLU A 84 -26.00 -14.25 -5.55
N ASN A 85 -24.74 -14.26 -5.11
CA ASN A 85 -24.36 -14.07 -3.73
C ASN A 85 -24.01 -12.60 -3.38
N LEU A 86 -23.99 -11.72 -4.36
CA LEU A 86 -23.68 -10.30 -4.15
C LEU A 86 -24.94 -9.52 -3.72
N ARG A 87 -24.83 -8.81 -2.60
CA ARG A 87 -25.88 -7.88 -2.14
C ARG A 87 -25.75 -6.53 -2.85
N LYS A 88 -26.29 -6.41 -4.07
CA LYS A 88 -26.23 -5.19 -4.90
C LYS A 88 -26.63 -3.93 -4.14
N GLU A 89 -27.75 -3.99 -3.40
CA GLU A 89 -28.24 -2.86 -2.59
C GLU A 89 -27.22 -2.33 -1.57
N SER A 90 -26.36 -3.20 -1.05
CA SER A 90 -25.30 -2.80 -0.13
C SER A 90 -24.13 -2.14 -0.84
N MET A 91 -23.86 -2.54 -2.07
CA MET A 91 -22.78 -1.95 -2.90
C MET A 91 -23.18 -0.60 -3.46
N GLU A 92 -24.41 -0.44 -3.90
CA GLU A 92 -24.98 0.82 -4.42
C GLU A 92 -24.95 1.95 -3.37
N LYS A 93 -24.98 1.60 -2.08
CA LYS A 93 -24.79 2.57 -0.98
C LYS A 93 -23.37 3.12 -0.89
N LEU A 94 -22.37 2.42 -1.45
CA LEU A 94 -20.98 2.83 -1.44
C LEU A 94 -20.61 3.72 -2.64
N GLY A 95 -21.37 3.63 -3.73
CA GLY A 95 -21.15 4.39 -4.94
C GLY A 95 -21.89 3.81 -6.14
N GLU A 96 -21.59 4.32 -7.33
CA GLU A 96 -22.13 3.80 -8.58
C GLU A 96 -21.61 2.38 -8.82
N PHE A 97 -22.54 1.44 -9.04
CA PHE A 97 -22.20 0.04 -9.30
C PHE A 97 -22.05 -0.19 -10.80
N GLN A 98 -20.89 -0.69 -11.21
CA GLN A 98 -20.62 -1.09 -12.60
C GLN A 98 -20.18 -2.55 -12.64
N LYS A 99 -20.90 -3.38 -13.41
CA LYS A 99 -20.49 -4.74 -13.73
C LYS A 99 -19.53 -4.71 -14.92
N LEU A 100 -18.38 -5.33 -14.80
CA LEU A 100 -17.43 -5.50 -15.89
C LEU A 100 -17.53 -6.93 -16.45
N THR A 101 -17.52 -7.06 -17.75
CA THR A 101 -17.42 -8.36 -18.44
C THR A 101 -15.96 -8.78 -18.59
N LEU A 102 -15.71 -10.06 -18.83
CA LEU A 102 -14.36 -10.56 -19.10
C LEU A 102 -13.73 -9.87 -20.31
N ASP A 103 -14.53 -9.61 -21.37
CA ASP A 103 -14.08 -8.89 -22.56
C ASP A 103 -13.61 -7.46 -22.23
N GLN A 104 -14.32 -6.77 -21.33
CA GLN A 104 -13.93 -5.42 -20.90
C GLN A 104 -12.65 -5.43 -20.04
N ILE A 105 -12.42 -6.50 -19.29
CA ILE A 105 -11.24 -6.61 -18.43
C ILE A 105 -10.01 -7.05 -19.23
N PHE A 106 -10.16 -8.03 -20.11
CA PHE A 106 -9.05 -8.69 -20.80
C PHE A 106 -8.89 -8.29 -22.27
N GLY A 107 -9.91 -7.63 -22.88
CA GLY A 107 -9.82 -7.12 -24.24
C GLY A 107 -9.96 -8.19 -25.35
N TYR A 108 -10.55 -9.34 -25.04
CA TYR A 108 -10.83 -10.43 -26.01
C TYR A 108 -12.13 -11.12 -25.69
#